data_913ee22416b26cdb056a4227fc75b1ce
#
_entry.id   913ee22416b26cdb056a4227fc75b1ce
#
_cell.length_a   1.000
_cell.length_b   1.000
_cell.length_c   1.000
_cell.angle_alpha   90.00
_cell.angle_beta   90.00
_cell.angle_gamma   90.00
#
_symmetry.space_group_name_H-M   'P 1'
#
loop_
_entity.id
_entity.type
_entity.pdbx_description
1 polymer ?
#
loop_
_entity_poly.entity_id
_entity_poly.type
_entity_poly.pdbx_seq_one_letter_code
_entity_poly.pdbx_strand_id
1 'polypeptide(L)'
;MRHGGNVWEGQPADWLDFSANLRPEGTPAWVMDTMRAALSQACYYPDRAMRAARAGLALYLGVDESCVLPTAGGAAAIDLTLGVRRGAVHVQQPTFGEYAERAKAHGRRMAANQAIQADDTVVICNPNNPTGTLLSPNDMLRMHRDVRNSGGELIVDEAFIDYCTNATVRHHVQDGLTVVGSLTKILCIPGVRLGYICAAPEQIARLQERAVTWSLNVLASAVAAEL
;
A
#
# COMPACT_ATOMS: atom_id res chain seq x y z
N MET A 1 14.70 -1.61 -12.73
CA MET A 1 14.68 -2.80 -11.82
C MET A 1 13.74 -3.84 -12.44
N ARG A 2 14.05 -5.15 -12.35
CA ARG A 2 13.10 -6.20 -12.77
C ARG A 2 12.22 -6.53 -11.59
N HIS A 3 10.89 -6.39 -11.76
CA HIS A 3 9.92 -6.89 -10.78
C HIS A 3 9.74 -8.39 -10.94
N GLY A 4 9.42 -9.09 -9.84
CA GLY A 4 9.04 -10.49 -9.89
C GLY A 4 7.65 -10.70 -10.53
N GLY A 5 7.28 -11.98 -10.75
CA GLY A 5 5.98 -12.36 -11.31
C GLY A 5 5.89 -12.21 -12.84
N ASN A 6 7.01 -12.08 -13.55
CA ASN A 6 7.00 -12.05 -15.02
C ASN A 6 7.00 -13.50 -15.60
N VAL A 7 5.83 -14.09 -15.64
CA VAL A 7 5.61 -15.46 -16.14
C VAL A 7 5.11 -15.51 -17.61
N TRP A 8 5.06 -14.36 -18.28
CA TRP A 8 4.43 -14.21 -19.60
C TRP A 8 5.34 -14.59 -20.79
N GLU A 9 6.62 -14.92 -20.54
CA GLU A 9 7.53 -15.47 -21.57
C GLU A 9 7.29 -16.96 -21.87
N GLY A 10 6.26 -17.58 -21.22
CA GLY A 10 5.81 -18.96 -21.39
C GLY A 10 4.35 -19.10 -20.97
N GLN A 11 3.93 -20.31 -20.63
CA GLN A 11 2.63 -20.53 -20.01
C GLN A 11 2.78 -20.34 -18.49
N PRO A 12 1.95 -19.51 -17.83
CA PRO A 12 2.06 -19.29 -16.38
C PRO A 12 2.05 -20.57 -15.54
N ALA A 13 1.35 -21.61 -15.97
CA ALA A 13 1.29 -22.90 -15.28
C ALA A 13 2.61 -23.69 -15.31
N ASP A 14 3.52 -23.38 -16.22
CA ASP A 14 4.82 -24.08 -16.37
C ASP A 14 5.90 -23.51 -15.46
N TRP A 15 5.60 -22.42 -14.73
CA TRP A 15 6.55 -21.73 -13.90
C TRP A 15 6.46 -22.16 -12.43
N LEU A 16 7.60 -22.48 -11.83
CA LEU A 16 7.78 -22.50 -10.38
C LEU A 16 8.30 -21.12 -9.96
N ASP A 17 7.38 -20.18 -9.69
CA ASP A 17 7.72 -18.77 -9.48
C ASP A 17 8.04 -18.48 -8.01
N PHE A 18 9.32 -18.22 -7.72
CA PHE A 18 9.82 -17.74 -6.43
C PHE A 18 10.12 -16.23 -6.43
N SER A 19 9.78 -15.51 -7.49
CA SER A 19 10.08 -14.08 -7.64
C SER A 19 9.00 -13.17 -7.05
N ALA A 20 7.82 -13.71 -6.75
CA ALA A 20 6.70 -13.00 -6.14
C ALA A 20 6.37 -13.59 -4.77
N ASN A 21 6.31 -12.74 -3.74
CA ASN A 21 6.01 -13.17 -2.36
C ASN A 21 4.49 -13.27 -2.15
N LEU A 22 3.85 -14.22 -2.83
CA LEU A 22 2.42 -14.47 -2.74
C LEU A 22 2.12 -15.55 -1.70
N ARG A 23 0.89 -15.57 -1.21
CA ARG A 23 0.37 -16.63 -0.36
C ARG A 23 0.46 -17.97 -1.09
N PRO A 24 1.09 -19.00 -0.48
CA PRO A 24 1.34 -20.29 -1.16
C PRO A 24 0.08 -21.11 -1.41
N GLU A 25 -0.98 -20.93 -0.59
CA GLU A 25 -2.26 -21.64 -0.75
C GLU A 25 -3.10 -21.09 -1.93
N GLY A 26 -2.61 -20.05 -2.60
CA GLY A 26 -3.32 -19.42 -3.71
C GLY A 26 -4.45 -18.49 -3.25
N THR A 27 -5.30 -18.12 -4.21
CA THR A 27 -6.43 -17.23 -3.97
C THR A 27 -7.52 -17.94 -3.15
N PRO A 28 -8.00 -17.39 -2.03
CA PRO A 28 -9.10 -17.95 -1.25
C PRO A 28 -10.38 -18.14 -2.11
N ALA A 29 -11.13 -19.20 -1.84
CA ALA A 29 -12.33 -19.54 -2.62
C ALA A 29 -13.36 -18.39 -2.61
N TRP A 30 -13.60 -17.79 -1.45
CA TRP A 30 -14.54 -16.68 -1.33
C TRP A 30 -14.12 -15.47 -2.21
N VAL A 31 -12.84 -15.19 -2.34
CA VAL A 31 -12.34 -14.09 -3.20
C VAL A 31 -12.66 -14.39 -4.67
N MET A 32 -12.43 -15.65 -5.11
CA MET A 32 -12.74 -16.06 -6.48
C MET A 32 -14.24 -15.99 -6.76
N ASP A 33 -15.08 -16.39 -5.81
CA ASP A 33 -16.53 -16.38 -5.95
C ASP A 33 -17.08 -14.96 -5.99
N THR A 34 -16.58 -14.06 -5.10
CA THR A 34 -16.89 -12.64 -5.13
C THR A 34 -16.54 -12.00 -6.47
N MET A 35 -15.34 -12.28 -7.00
CA MET A 35 -14.94 -11.75 -8.31
C MET A 35 -15.83 -12.27 -9.44
N ARG A 36 -16.17 -13.57 -9.45
CA ARG A 36 -17.10 -14.14 -10.46
C ARG A 36 -18.47 -13.47 -10.42
N ALA A 37 -19.02 -13.25 -9.24
CA ALA A 37 -20.29 -12.55 -9.07
C ALA A 37 -20.23 -11.10 -9.57
N ALA A 38 -19.10 -10.41 -9.36
CA ALA A 38 -18.91 -9.03 -9.75
C ALA A 38 -18.68 -8.82 -11.25
N LEU A 39 -18.35 -9.86 -12.04
CA LEU A 39 -18.09 -9.73 -13.47
C LEU A 39 -19.25 -9.12 -14.26
N SER A 40 -20.50 -9.38 -13.88
CA SER A 40 -21.69 -8.79 -14.52
C SER A 40 -21.76 -7.27 -14.36
N GLN A 41 -21.07 -6.71 -13.40
CA GLN A 41 -21.02 -5.27 -13.13
C GLN A 41 -19.93 -4.54 -13.94
N ALA A 42 -19.11 -5.26 -14.70
CA ALA A 42 -18.01 -4.67 -15.46
C ALA A 42 -18.46 -3.70 -16.58
N CYS A 43 -19.74 -3.71 -16.96
CA CYS A 43 -20.33 -2.77 -17.89
C CYS A 43 -20.67 -1.41 -17.27
N TYR A 44 -20.52 -1.25 -15.95
CA TYR A 44 -20.79 0.00 -15.23
C TYR A 44 -19.50 0.60 -14.67
N TYR A 45 -19.46 1.94 -14.53
CA TYR A 45 -18.42 2.56 -13.73
C TYR A 45 -18.57 2.18 -12.26
N PRO A 46 -17.47 1.89 -11.56
CA PRO A 46 -17.50 1.64 -10.11
C PRO A 46 -18.01 2.86 -9.33
N ASP A 47 -18.44 2.66 -8.08
CA ASP A 47 -18.77 3.78 -7.20
C ASP A 47 -17.59 4.73 -7.04
N ARG A 48 -17.75 5.97 -7.53
CA ARG A 48 -16.72 7.02 -7.46
C ARG A 48 -16.25 7.28 -6.03
N ALA A 49 -17.13 7.16 -5.05
CA ALA A 49 -16.83 7.37 -3.64
C ALA A 49 -16.22 6.14 -2.96
N MET A 50 -16.22 4.97 -3.65
CA MET A 50 -15.69 3.69 -3.14
C MET A 50 -16.27 3.29 -1.78
N ARG A 51 -17.54 3.62 -1.49
CA ARG A 51 -18.16 3.51 -0.16
C ARG A 51 -18.07 2.10 0.41
N ALA A 52 -18.57 1.09 -0.33
CA ALA A 52 -18.54 -0.28 0.13
C ALA A 52 -17.11 -0.82 0.32
N ALA A 53 -16.22 -0.52 -0.63
CA ALA A 53 -14.81 -0.91 -0.54
C ALA A 53 -14.09 -0.25 0.65
N ARG A 54 -14.41 1.01 0.94
CA ARG A 54 -13.86 1.74 2.10
C ARG A 54 -14.35 1.14 3.41
N ALA A 55 -15.66 0.86 3.52
CA ALA A 55 -16.25 0.26 4.71
C ALA A 55 -15.67 -1.13 5.00
N GLY A 56 -15.58 -2.02 4.00
CA GLY A 56 -15.00 -3.34 4.17
C GLY A 56 -13.52 -3.28 4.56
N LEU A 57 -12.73 -2.42 3.87
CA LEU A 57 -11.33 -2.21 4.26
C LEU A 57 -11.19 -1.66 5.68
N ALA A 58 -12.01 -0.69 6.09
CA ALA A 58 -11.96 -0.11 7.43
C ALA A 58 -12.23 -1.19 8.50
N LEU A 59 -13.24 -2.05 8.26
CA LEU A 59 -13.53 -3.19 9.12
C LEU A 59 -12.34 -4.16 9.21
N TYR A 60 -11.81 -4.59 8.07
CA TYR A 60 -10.66 -5.49 7.99
C TYR A 60 -9.42 -4.93 8.70
N LEU A 61 -9.16 -3.64 8.51
CA LEU A 61 -7.99 -2.97 9.07
C LEU A 61 -8.18 -2.57 10.54
N GLY A 62 -9.42 -2.56 11.04
CA GLY A 62 -9.76 -2.14 12.41
C GLY A 62 -9.53 -0.63 12.63
N VAL A 63 -9.84 0.20 11.64
CA VAL A 63 -9.71 1.67 11.70
C VAL A 63 -11.00 2.35 11.25
N ASP A 64 -11.15 3.64 11.52
CA ASP A 64 -12.30 4.43 11.05
C ASP A 64 -12.29 4.58 9.51
N GLU A 65 -13.47 4.58 8.89
CA GLU A 65 -13.60 4.74 7.44
C GLU A 65 -12.98 6.06 6.92
N SER A 66 -13.01 7.12 7.72
CA SER A 66 -12.39 8.40 7.38
C SER A 66 -10.87 8.32 7.29
N CYS A 67 -10.27 7.28 7.89
CA CYS A 67 -8.83 7.03 7.87
C CYS A 67 -8.37 6.12 6.73
N VAL A 68 -9.26 5.70 5.80
CA VAL A 68 -8.94 4.73 4.75
C VAL A 68 -9.20 5.29 3.36
N LEU A 69 -8.26 5.06 2.44
CA LEU A 69 -8.41 5.29 1.01
C LEU A 69 -8.06 4.01 0.24
N PRO A 70 -9.03 3.34 -0.43
CA PRO A 70 -8.75 2.21 -1.32
C PRO A 70 -7.90 2.64 -2.52
N THR A 71 -6.98 1.79 -2.97
CA THR A 71 -6.09 2.08 -4.09
C THR A 71 -5.93 0.89 -5.04
N ALA A 72 -5.49 1.14 -6.27
CA ALA A 72 -5.19 0.12 -7.26
C ALA A 72 -3.87 -0.63 -6.94
N GLY A 73 -3.82 -1.25 -5.76
CA GLY A 73 -2.65 -1.93 -5.21
C GLY A 73 -1.68 -0.99 -4.49
N GLY A 74 -0.71 -1.58 -3.78
CA GLY A 74 0.28 -0.84 -2.98
C GLY A 74 1.13 0.15 -3.79
N ALA A 75 1.46 -0.18 -5.05
CA ALA A 75 2.23 0.73 -5.90
C ALA A 75 1.51 2.06 -6.16
N ALA A 76 0.17 2.02 -6.36
CA ALA A 76 -0.63 3.23 -6.51
C ALA A 76 -0.71 4.02 -5.18
N ALA A 77 -0.76 3.32 -4.04
CA ALA A 77 -0.71 3.94 -2.72
C ALA A 77 0.63 4.68 -2.50
N ILE A 78 1.75 4.03 -2.83
CA ILE A 78 3.10 4.62 -2.75
C ILE A 78 3.21 5.86 -3.66
N ASP A 79 2.77 5.74 -4.92
CA ASP A 79 2.82 6.84 -5.88
C ASP A 79 2.03 8.06 -5.40
N LEU A 80 0.80 7.83 -4.95
CA LEU A 80 -0.07 8.89 -4.47
C LEU A 80 0.48 9.60 -3.23
N THR A 81 0.99 8.83 -2.25
CA THR A 81 1.54 9.39 -1.01
C THR A 81 2.83 10.17 -1.27
N LEU A 82 3.73 9.65 -2.12
CA LEU A 82 4.97 10.35 -2.47
C LEU A 82 4.73 11.62 -3.29
N GLY A 83 3.60 11.72 -3.99
CA GLY A 83 3.24 12.90 -4.78
C GLY A 83 2.79 14.12 -3.97
N VAL A 84 2.54 13.98 -2.67
CA VAL A 84 1.97 15.07 -1.85
C VAL A 84 3.02 16.09 -1.41
N ARG A 85 4.20 15.62 -1.06
CA ARG A 85 5.30 16.46 -0.55
C ARG A 85 6.36 16.73 -1.61
N ARG A 86 7.25 17.71 -1.35
CA ARG A 86 8.30 18.14 -2.29
C ARG A 86 9.72 17.83 -1.82
N GLY A 87 9.94 17.64 -0.52
CA GLY A 87 11.24 17.36 0.09
C GLY A 87 11.87 16.05 -0.43
N ALA A 88 13.01 15.70 0.09
CA ALA A 88 13.69 14.46 -0.29
C ALA A 88 12.97 13.22 0.24
N VAL A 89 13.29 12.07 -0.36
CA VAL A 89 12.80 10.76 0.09
C VAL A 89 13.96 9.97 0.67
N HIS A 90 13.80 9.55 1.92
CA HIS A 90 14.74 8.71 2.65
C HIS A 90 14.24 7.27 2.66
N VAL A 91 15.10 6.33 2.31
CA VAL A 91 14.84 4.89 2.39
C VAL A 91 16.07 4.16 2.93
N GLN A 92 15.88 3.13 3.70
CA GLN A 92 16.96 2.27 4.17
C GLN A 92 17.15 1.12 3.17
N GLN A 93 18.31 1.09 2.51
CA GLN A 93 18.67 0.04 1.56
C GLN A 93 19.22 -1.22 2.27
N PRO A 94 19.03 -2.44 1.70
CA PRO A 94 18.21 -2.73 0.52
C PRO A 94 16.72 -2.74 0.86
N THR A 95 15.89 -2.21 -0.04
CA THR A 95 14.43 -2.20 0.09
C THR A 95 13.75 -2.21 -1.28
N PHE A 96 12.41 -2.18 -1.31
CA PHE A 96 11.62 -2.21 -2.53
C PHE A 96 11.90 -0.99 -3.43
N GLY A 97 12.21 -1.25 -4.71
CA GLY A 97 12.72 -0.22 -5.61
C GLY A 97 11.70 0.82 -6.07
N GLU A 98 10.40 0.53 -5.98
CA GLU A 98 9.36 1.49 -6.38
C GLU A 98 9.43 2.82 -5.62
N TYR A 99 9.92 2.83 -4.38
CA TYR A 99 10.05 4.10 -3.64
C TYR A 99 10.95 5.09 -4.37
N ALA A 100 12.10 4.61 -4.86
CA ALA A 100 13.03 5.44 -5.60
C ALA A 100 12.49 5.83 -6.99
N GLU A 101 11.83 4.90 -7.69
CA GLU A 101 11.24 5.15 -9.00
C GLU A 101 10.09 6.16 -8.91
N ARG A 102 9.20 6.03 -7.92
CA ARG A 102 8.10 6.98 -7.72
C ARG A 102 8.59 8.33 -7.23
N ALA A 103 9.57 8.37 -6.30
CA ALA A 103 10.21 9.63 -5.93
C ALA A 103 10.76 10.38 -7.15
N LYS A 104 11.50 9.67 -8.02
CA LYS A 104 12.02 10.24 -9.26
C LYS A 104 10.91 10.73 -10.20
N ALA A 105 9.83 9.95 -10.36
CA ALA A 105 8.69 10.34 -11.20
C ALA A 105 8.03 11.63 -10.72
N HIS A 106 8.02 11.88 -9.41
CA HIS A 106 7.54 13.13 -8.80
C HIS A 106 8.59 14.24 -8.72
N GLY A 107 9.77 14.06 -9.35
CA GLY A 107 10.86 15.04 -9.33
C GLY A 107 11.53 15.20 -7.96
N ARG A 108 11.37 14.21 -7.06
CA ARG A 108 11.97 14.22 -5.72
C ARG A 108 13.33 13.55 -5.74
N ARG A 109 14.29 14.11 -4.99
CA ARG A 109 15.61 13.50 -4.83
C ARG A 109 15.57 12.40 -3.77
N MET A 110 16.41 11.39 -3.94
CA MET A 110 16.68 10.41 -2.88
C MET A 110 17.73 11.00 -1.93
N ALA A 111 17.49 10.92 -0.64
CA ALA A 111 18.46 11.30 0.39
C ALA A 111 19.11 10.05 0.99
N ALA A 112 20.42 9.93 0.84
CA ALA A 112 21.21 8.89 1.48
C ALA A 112 22.00 9.49 2.64
N ASN A 113 21.81 8.96 3.86
CA ASN A 113 22.57 9.34 5.07
C ASN A 113 22.58 10.84 5.37
N GLN A 114 21.54 11.56 5.00
CA GLN A 114 21.38 12.99 5.31
C GLN A 114 20.41 13.16 6.48
N ALA A 115 20.56 14.26 7.22
CA ALA A 115 19.59 14.63 8.23
C ALA A 115 18.23 14.92 7.58
N ILE A 116 17.15 14.46 8.22
CA ILE A 116 15.77 14.70 7.78
C ILE A 116 15.50 16.20 7.91
N GLN A 117 14.96 16.78 6.86
CA GLN A 117 14.56 18.19 6.80
C GLN A 117 13.03 18.30 6.81
N ALA A 118 12.55 19.53 7.02
CA ALA A 118 11.13 19.82 6.85
C ALA A 118 10.67 19.44 5.41
N ASP A 119 9.46 18.89 5.29
CA ASP A 119 8.86 18.39 4.04
C ASP A 119 9.50 17.12 3.46
N ASP A 120 10.54 16.56 4.08
CA ASP A 120 11.08 15.27 3.68
C ASP A 120 10.09 14.12 4.02
N THR A 121 10.26 13.01 3.31
CA THR A 121 9.50 11.78 3.57
C THR A 121 10.46 10.64 3.86
N VAL A 122 10.26 9.96 4.98
CA VAL A 122 10.93 8.69 5.28
C VAL A 122 10.00 7.56 4.91
N VAL A 123 10.47 6.57 4.15
CA VAL A 123 9.70 5.37 3.78
C VAL A 123 10.35 4.15 4.37
N ILE A 124 9.59 3.39 5.15
CA ILE A 124 10.01 2.13 5.77
C ILE A 124 9.07 1.01 5.31
N CYS A 125 9.63 -0.04 4.72
CA CYS A 125 8.91 -1.28 4.44
C CYS A 125 8.94 -2.17 5.68
N ASN A 126 7.79 -2.55 6.21
CA ASN A 126 7.70 -3.35 7.44
C ASN A 126 6.60 -4.40 7.36
N PRO A 127 6.92 -5.71 7.22
CA PRO A 127 8.26 -6.31 7.04
C PRO A 127 8.97 -5.85 5.77
N ASN A 128 10.31 -5.71 5.84
CA ASN A 128 11.07 -5.21 4.71
C ASN A 128 11.23 -6.23 3.58
N ASN A 129 10.97 -5.82 2.38
CA ASN A 129 11.30 -6.57 1.16
C ASN A 129 12.63 -6.01 0.57
N PRO A 130 13.72 -6.80 0.44
CA PRO A 130 13.75 -8.27 0.43
C PRO A 130 14.22 -8.92 1.73
N THR A 131 14.63 -8.18 2.76
CA THR A 131 15.39 -8.73 3.90
C THR A 131 14.54 -9.48 4.92
N GLY A 132 13.22 -9.27 4.94
CA GLY A 132 12.32 -9.80 5.97
C GLY A 132 12.48 -9.14 7.34
N THR A 133 13.31 -8.10 7.46
CA THR A 133 13.49 -7.38 8.72
C THR A 133 12.15 -6.82 9.20
N LEU A 134 11.83 -7.07 10.46
CA LEU A 134 10.61 -6.63 11.12
C LEU A 134 10.95 -5.72 12.29
N LEU A 135 10.47 -4.48 12.24
CA LEU A 135 10.55 -3.53 13.34
C LEU A 135 9.30 -3.65 14.22
N SER A 136 9.48 -3.44 15.53
CA SER A 136 8.35 -3.42 16.45
C SER A 136 7.52 -2.14 16.29
N PRO A 137 6.21 -2.16 16.70
CA PRO A 137 5.41 -0.94 16.71
C PRO A 137 6.03 0.19 17.54
N ASN A 138 6.67 -0.14 18.66
CA ASN A 138 7.33 0.86 19.51
C ASN A 138 8.52 1.52 18.81
N ASP A 139 9.32 0.75 18.04
CA ASP A 139 10.43 1.31 17.25
C ASP A 139 9.90 2.22 16.15
N MET A 140 8.85 1.80 15.47
CA MET A 140 8.21 2.55 14.41
C MET A 140 7.63 3.88 14.93
N LEU A 141 6.95 3.84 16.08
CA LEU A 141 6.39 5.05 16.71
C LEU A 141 7.47 5.98 17.26
N ARG A 142 8.63 5.46 17.70
CA ARG A 142 9.79 6.31 18.02
C ARG A 142 10.29 7.01 16.76
N MET A 143 10.51 6.27 15.68
CA MET A 143 10.93 6.82 14.41
C MET A 143 9.95 7.88 13.89
N HIS A 144 8.63 7.64 13.99
CA HIS A 144 7.63 8.64 13.64
C HIS A 144 7.82 9.95 14.41
N ARG A 145 8.02 9.88 15.75
CA ARG A 145 8.27 11.10 16.57
C ARG A 145 9.50 11.86 16.10
N ASP A 146 10.59 11.15 15.81
CA ASP A 146 11.85 11.78 15.38
C ASP A 146 11.70 12.44 14.00
N VAL A 147 11.07 11.76 13.05
CA VAL A 147 10.74 12.30 11.71
C VAL A 147 9.82 13.52 11.83
N ARG A 148 8.77 13.42 12.65
CA ARG A 148 7.80 14.49 12.87
C ARG A 148 8.43 15.73 13.51
N ASN A 149 9.33 15.55 14.47
CA ASN A 149 10.07 16.64 15.11
C ASN A 149 10.96 17.40 14.11
N SER A 150 11.40 16.73 13.04
CA SER A 150 12.14 17.36 11.94
C SER A 150 11.23 17.99 10.87
N GLY A 151 9.90 17.97 11.06
CA GLY A 151 8.92 18.48 10.08
C GLY A 151 8.66 17.55 8.90
N GLY A 152 9.18 16.30 8.95
CA GLY A 152 9.01 15.27 7.95
C GLY A 152 7.71 14.46 8.12
N GLU A 153 7.53 13.48 7.22
CA GLU A 153 6.46 12.48 7.26
C GLU A 153 7.06 11.08 7.22
N LEU A 154 6.52 10.16 8.02
CA LEU A 154 6.82 8.74 7.95
C LEU A 154 5.74 8.00 7.18
N ILE A 155 6.13 7.31 6.11
CA ILE A 155 5.31 6.34 5.39
C ILE A 155 5.79 4.94 5.76
N VAL A 156 4.89 4.11 6.27
CA VAL A 156 5.15 2.69 6.57
C VAL A 156 4.45 1.84 5.53
N ASP A 157 5.24 1.11 4.73
CA ASP A 157 4.70 0.14 3.78
C ASP A 157 4.49 -1.20 4.47
N GLU A 158 3.23 -1.52 4.71
CA GLU A 158 2.76 -2.75 5.35
C GLU A 158 2.26 -3.80 4.33
N ALA A 159 2.81 -3.85 3.11
CA ALA A 159 2.37 -4.79 2.07
C ALA A 159 2.47 -6.28 2.47
N PHE A 160 3.24 -6.61 3.50
CA PHE A 160 3.43 -7.96 4.02
C PHE A 160 2.99 -8.12 5.48
N ILE A 161 2.35 -7.11 6.07
CA ILE A 161 2.00 -7.11 7.50
C ILE A 161 0.98 -8.19 7.87
N ASP A 162 0.14 -8.62 6.93
CA ASP A 162 -0.88 -9.63 7.18
C ASP A 162 -0.30 -11.03 7.49
N TYR A 163 1.01 -11.23 7.28
CA TYR A 163 1.77 -12.40 7.75
C TYR A 163 2.27 -12.25 9.20
N CYS A 164 2.20 -11.05 9.79
CA CYS A 164 2.69 -10.74 11.14
C CYS A 164 1.94 -9.53 11.75
N THR A 165 0.62 -9.65 11.88
CA THR A 165 -0.31 -8.56 12.22
C THR A 165 -0.05 -7.85 13.55
N ASN A 166 0.67 -8.49 14.48
CA ASN A 166 1.07 -7.90 15.75
C ASN A 166 2.10 -6.76 15.62
N ALA A 167 2.69 -6.58 14.45
CA ALA A 167 3.67 -5.54 14.18
C ALA A 167 3.10 -4.32 13.43
N THR A 168 1.79 -4.29 13.16
CA THR A 168 1.15 -3.17 12.46
C THR A 168 1.14 -1.89 13.28
N VAL A 169 1.27 -0.76 12.60
CA VAL A 169 1.08 0.59 13.19
C VAL A 169 -0.16 1.31 12.64
N ARG A 170 -0.98 0.64 11.84
CA ARG A 170 -2.18 1.24 11.22
C ARG A 170 -3.20 1.79 12.22
N HIS A 171 -3.23 1.27 13.45
CA HIS A 171 -4.08 1.77 14.52
C HIS A 171 -3.57 3.07 15.17
N HIS A 172 -2.39 3.52 14.77
CA HIS A 172 -1.73 4.71 15.31
C HIS A 172 -1.60 5.82 14.27
N VAL A 173 -2.31 5.71 13.12
CA VAL A 173 -2.25 6.74 12.08
C VAL A 173 -2.69 8.10 12.62
N GLN A 174 -1.88 9.11 12.36
CA GLN A 174 -2.05 10.47 12.84
C GLN A 174 -1.26 11.42 11.93
N ASP A 175 -1.28 12.70 12.21
CA ASP A 175 -0.51 13.67 11.42
C ASP A 175 0.99 13.30 11.36
N GLY A 176 1.49 13.20 10.14
CA GLY A 176 2.87 12.78 9.84
C GLY A 176 3.13 11.27 9.88
N LEU A 177 2.12 10.42 10.11
CA LEU A 177 2.21 8.97 9.99
C LEU A 177 1.17 8.46 8.98
N THR A 178 1.66 7.88 7.89
CA THR A 178 0.84 7.25 6.85
C THR A 178 1.25 5.79 6.70
N VAL A 179 0.27 4.90 6.63
CA VAL A 179 0.47 3.47 6.32
C VAL A 179 -0.05 3.21 4.91
N VAL A 180 0.75 2.54 4.08
CA VAL A 180 0.31 2.00 2.80
C VAL A 180 0.33 0.49 2.84
N GLY A 181 -0.61 -0.16 2.15
CA GLY A 181 -0.69 -1.61 2.17
C GLY A 181 -1.17 -2.22 0.86
N SER A 182 -1.02 -3.54 0.77
CA SER A 182 -1.35 -4.29 -0.44
C SER A 182 -1.96 -5.63 -0.10
N LEU A 183 -3.22 -5.84 -0.44
CA LEU A 183 -3.89 -7.14 -0.28
C LEU A 183 -3.59 -8.12 -1.42
N THR A 184 -2.83 -7.70 -2.43
CA THR A 184 -2.45 -8.56 -3.57
C THR A 184 -1.62 -9.77 -3.14
N LYS A 185 -0.92 -9.69 -1.99
CA LYS A 185 -0.04 -10.75 -1.47
C LYS A 185 -0.82 -11.77 -0.66
N ILE A 186 -1.49 -11.32 0.39
CA ILE A 186 -2.22 -12.19 1.32
C ILE A 186 -3.46 -12.85 0.67
N LEU A 187 -4.11 -12.18 -0.28
CA LEU A 187 -5.23 -12.74 -1.03
C LEU A 187 -4.81 -13.44 -2.33
N CYS A 188 -3.52 -13.43 -2.68
CA CYS A 188 -2.99 -14.00 -3.92
C CYS A 188 -3.73 -13.50 -5.18
N ILE A 189 -3.96 -12.18 -5.29
CA ILE A 189 -4.66 -11.50 -6.39
C ILE A 189 -3.82 -10.39 -7.05
N PRO A 190 -2.57 -10.65 -7.45
CA PRO A 190 -1.70 -9.59 -7.97
C PRO A 190 -2.27 -8.91 -9.20
N GLY A 191 -3.03 -9.62 -10.04
CA GLY A 191 -3.67 -9.08 -11.24
C GLY A 191 -4.90 -8.20 -10.98
N VAL A 192 -5.53 -8.29 -9.80
CA VAL A 192 -6.75 -7.54 -9.46
C VAL A 192 -6.44 -6.13 -8.96
N ARG A 193 -5.26 -5.92 -8.39
CA ARG A 193 -4.78 -4.61 -7.95
C ARG A 193 -5.62 -4.02 -6.81
N LEU A 194 -5.54 -4.60 -5.62
CA LEU A 194 -6.19 -4.08 -4.40
C LEU A 194 -5.14 -3.70 -3.35
N GLY A 195 -5.20 -2.46 -2.88
CA GLY A 195 -4.37 -1.92 -1.81
C GLY A 195 -5.09 -0.79 -1.08
N TYR A 196 -4.41 -0.16 -0.15
CA TYR A 196 -4.99 0.89 0.67
C TYR A 196 -3.95 1.88 1.18
N ILE A 197 -4.44 3.03 1.61
CA ILE A 197 -3.73 3.99 2.45
C ILE A 197 -4.52 4.15 3.74
N CYS A 198 -3.83 4.09 4.89
CA CYS A 198 -4.36 4.53 6.17
C CYS A 198 -3.60 5.78 6.63
N ALA A 199 -4.31 6.85 6.96
CA ALA A 199 -3.74 8.10 7.45
C ALA A 199 -4.77 8.87 8.25
N ALA A 200 -4.38 9.99 8.86
CA ALA A 200 -5.32 10.91 9.49
C ALA A 200 -6.38 11.38 8.46
N PRO A 201 -7.63 11.65 8.91
CA PRO A 201 -8.74 11.99 8.00
C PRO A 201 -8.43 13.16 7.07
N GLU A 202 -7.73 14.18 7.56
CA GLU A 202 -7.33 15.36 6.77
C GLU A 202 -6.34 14.99 5.66
N GLN A 203 -5.45 14.03 5.94
CA GLN A 203 -4.51 13.53 4.94
C GLN A 203 -5.23 12.66 3.90
N ILE A 204 -6.17 11.81 4.33
CA ILE A 204 -7.02 11.03 3.41
C ILE A 204 -7.80 11.94 2.46
N ALA A 205 -8.40 13.04 2.96
CA ALA A 205 -9.11 14.00 2.13
C ALA A 205 -8.20 14.61 1.05
N ARG A 206 -6.99 15.05 1.43
CA ARG A 206 -5.99 15.60 0.49
C ARG A 206 -5.55 14.59 -0.56
N LEU A 207 -5.35 13.33 -0.15
CA LEU A 207 -4.98 12.24 -1.07
C LEU A 207 -6.12 11.91 -2.03
N GLN A 208 -7.36 11.91 -1.55
CA GLN A 208 -8.53 11.64 -2.37
C GLN A 208 -8.75 12.70 -3.46
N GLU A 209 -8.49 13.98 -3.19
CA GLU A 209 -8.54 15.05 -4.20
C GLU A 209 -7.53 14.84 -5.35
N ARG A 210 -6.42 14.16 -5.08
CA ARG A 210 -5.34 13.87 -6.05
C ARG A 210 -5.47 12.52 -6.72
N ALA A 211 -6.29 11.64 -6.16
CA ALA A 211 -6.46 10.29 -6.69
C ALA A 211 -7.18 10.32 -8.05
N VAL A 212 -6.76 9.42 -8.94
CA VAL A 212 -7.45 9.25 -10.23
C VAL A 212 -8.86 8.76 -9.98
N THR A 213 -9.82 9.40 -10.62
CA THR A 213 -11.24 9.03 -10.53
C THR A 213 -11.42 7.60 -11.09
N TRP A 214 -12.21 6.77 -10.42
CA TRP A 214 -12.46 5.35 -10.77
C TRP A 214 -11.18 4.49 -10.84
N SER A 215 -10.19 4.80 -10.03
CA SER A 215 -8.92 4.06 -9.98
C SER A 215 -9.09 2.60 -9.54
N LEU A 216 -10.10 2.30 -8.74
CA LEU A 216 -10.40 0.95 -8.28
C LEU A 216 -11.36 0.26 -9.25
N ASN A 217 -10.95 -0.89 -9.82
CA ASN A 217 -11.80 -1.66 -10.71
C ASN A 217 -12.91 -2.40 -9.94
N VAL A 218 -13.92 -2.89 -10.66
CA VAL A 218 -15.10 -3.53 -10.08
C VAL A 218 -14.78 -4.78 -9.26
N LEU A 219 -13.80 -5.59 -9.69
CA LEU A 219 -13.41 -6.80 -8.97
C LEU A 219 -12.73 -6.47 -7.66
N ALA A 220 -11.79 -5.52 -7.67
CA ALA A 220 -11.13 -5.04 -6.47
C ALA A 220 -12.13 -4.39 -5.50
N SER A 221 -13.10 -3.61 -6.03
CA SER A 221 -14.16 -3.00 -5.22
C SER A 221 -15.05 -4.03 -4.53
N ALA A 222 -15.44 -5.08 -5.25
CA ALA A 222 -16.27 -6.16 -4.70
C ALA A 222 -15.52 -6.94 -3.63
N VAL A 223 -14.27 -7.33 -3.90
CA VAL A 223 -13.44 -8.04 -2.90
C VAL A 223 -13.22 -7.18 -1.67
N ALA A 224 -12.94 -5.88 -1.83
CA ALA A 224 -12.74 -4.98 -0.69
C ALA A 224 -14.00 -4.80 0.17
N ALA A 225 -15.19 -4.89 -0.42
CA ALA A 225 -16.47 -4.77 0.28
C ALA A 225 -16.81 -6.00 1.14
N GLU A 226 -16.21 -7.15 0.84
CA GLU A 226 -16.45 -8.43 1.52
C GLU A 226 -15.33 -8.80 2.53
N LEU A 227 -14.39 -7.89 2.78
CA LEU A 227 -13.34 -8.07 3.79
C LEU A 227 -13.91 -7.98 5.22
#